data_ef26cfe9fb93811aa1273a911ec7f1da
#
_entry.id   ef26cfe9fb93811aa1273a911ec7f1da
#
_cell.length_a   1.000
_cell.length_b   1.000
_cell.length_c   1.000
_cell.angle_alpha   90.00
_cell.angle_beta   90.00
_cell.angle_gamma   90.00
#
_symmetry.space_group_name_H-M   'P 1'
#
loop_
_entity.id
_entity.type
_entity.pdbx_description
1 polymer ?
#
loop_
_entity_poly.entity_id
_entity_poly.type
_entity_poly.pdbx_seq_one_letter_code
_entity_poly.pdbx_strand_id
1 'polypeptide(L)'
;MNVKRLVTASAALAVTLSALTYGVAADTSTVGSEKVKHVLLLSIDGMHAVDFYNCAHGIAGANDGNPYCPNLAKLASTGINYVAASSSKPSDSAPGLMALVTGGSPKSTGIYYDVAFDRTLDGPETTTGTGLAAAPCTPFAIPTGTTTDNDQGIDIDDTKLNGGAPGHALTDGTAASIDPKKLSRNPAAGCAPVYPWNFIRTNTIFGVIHAAGGYTAWIDKHPSYAMVAGPGGTGLDDYYAPEVDSNVVALPGIKTSQGVSCATVRDATVSSWNASFEDIQCYDALRVDALLKEIAGKRHTGSQAVTPAIMGMNFQAVYTGESVSEPGVGNGGYQNAAALPSAELLQEIESVDISIGDIVNALKDKGIYDDTLIIITAKHGGSPIDPTRYVADGTNTPATLLGTRIPYSESPLNSTGIGATEDDVSVLWLNKGESVPSAVEILEQNATAIGLGQIYYGPTLALNYGVGGWQPGQDPRTPDIIVTPNVGVTYSGSTTMIADHGGFAHDDTNVMLLVSHPCLSPQTVFAETATTQVAPTIVKALGLNPSALTAVKAEGTPVLAEVWSQLSR
;
A
#
# COMPACT_ATOMS: atom_id res chain seq x y z
N MET A 1 -56.11 -72.44 -34.28
CA MET A 1 -55.33 -72.30 -33.06
C MET A 1 -55.19 -70.77 -32.75
N ASN A 2 -55.89 -70.33 -31.73
CA ASN A 2 -56.08 -68.91 -31.45
C ASN A 2 -54.91 -68.35 -30.64
N VAL A 3 -54.34 -67.23 -31.12
CA VAL A 3 -53.40 -66.42 -30.34
C VAL A 3 -54.14 -65.15 -29.90
N LYS A 4 -54.39 -65.03 -28.63
CA LYS A 4 -54.98 -63.84 -28.01
C LYS A 4 -53.92 -62.73 -27.91
N ARG A 5 -54.23 -61.56 -28.44
CA ARG A 5 -53.46 -60.34 -28.20
C ARG A 5 -53.80 -59.76 -26.83
N LEU A 6 -52.77 -59.56 -26.03
CA LEU A 6 -52.89 -58.75 -24.80
C LEU A 6 -52.62 -57.30 -25.14
N VAL A 7 -53.58 -56.46 -24.84
CA VAL A 7 -53.45 -54.99 -24.90
C VAL A 7 -53.03 -54.54 -23.51
N THR A 8 -51.85 -54.01 -23.40
CA THR A 8 -51.38 -53.35 -22.19
C THR A 8 -51.68 -51.83 -22.29
N ALA A 9 -52.55 -51.34 -21.44
CA ALA A 9 -52.82 -49.93 -21.29
C ALA A 9 -51.70 -49.28 -20.45
N SER A 10 -50.94 -48.36 -21.03
CA SER A 10 -49.97 -47.53 -20.30
C SER A 10 -50.68 -46.29 -19.79
N ALA A 11 -50.85 -46.21 -18.46
CA ALA A 11 -51.29 -45.02 -17.77
C ALA A 11 -50.07 -44.04 -17.68
N ALA A 12 -50.14 -42.91 -18.36
CA ALA A 12 -49.20 -41.82 -18.25
C ALA A 12 -49.53 -41.01 -16.97
N LEU A 13 -48.68 -41.11 -15.95
CA LEU A 13 -48.75 -40.29 -14.78
C LEU A 13 -48.04 -38.93 -15.08
N ALA A 14 -48.82 -37.87 -15.29
CA ALA A 14 -48.30 -36.52 -15.45
C ALA A 14 -47.90 -35.98 -14.07
N VAL A 15 -46.61 -35.99 -13.76
CA VAL A 15 -46.05 -35.29 -12.61
C VAL A 15 -45.87 -33.83 -12.98
N THR A 16 -46.74 -32.97 -12.51
CA THR A 16 -46.58 -31.52 -12.56
C THR A 16 -45.50 -31.12 -11.55
N LEU A 17 -44.28 -30.88 -12.02
CA LEU A 17 -43.23 -30.22 -11.24
C LEU A 17 -43.59 -28.74 -11.11
N SER A 18 -44.12 -28.36 -9.95
CA SER A 18 -44.21 -26.95 -9.56
C SER A 18 -42.82 -26.50 -9.21
N ALA A 19 -42.16 -25.80 -10.16
CA ALA A 19 -40.92 -25.07 -9.89
C ALA A 19 -41.25 -23.92 -8.94
N LEU A 20 -40.98 -24.11 -7.65
CA LEU A 20 -40.83 -23.01 -6.71
C LEU A 20 -39.60 -22.22 -7.14
N THR A 21 -39.79 -21.19 -7.94
CA THR A 21 -38.80 -20.14 -8.11
C THR A 21 -38.68 -19.41 -6.78
N TYR A 22 -37.70 -19.79 -5.97
CA TYR A 22 -37.18 -18.88 -4.96
C TYR A 22 -36.63 -17.68 -5.72
N GLY A 23 -37.46 -16.65 -5.85
CA GLY A 23 -36.97 -15.33 -6.18
C GLY A 23 -36.01 -14.93 -5.07
N VAL A 24 -34.71 -15.04 -5.34
CA VAL A 24 -33.73 -14.27 -4.60
C VAL A 24 -34.09 -12.83 -4.93
N ALA A 25 -34.84 -12.19 -4.03
CA ALA A 25 -34.98 -10.75 -4.07
C ALA A 25 -33.54 -10.23 -4.00
N ALA A 26 -33.04 -9.73 -5.13
CA ALA A 26 -31.87 -8.90 -5.11
C ALA A 26 -32.19 -7.78 -4.11
N ASP A 27 -31.46 -7.77 -3.00
CA ASP A 27 -31.56 -6.70 -2.03
C ASP A 27 -31.10 -5.42 -2.73
N THR A 28 -32.06 -4.72 -3.32
CA THR A 28 -31.87 -3.44 -3.99
C THR A 28 -31.89 -2.29 -3.00
N SER A 29 -31.65 -2.55 -1.72
CA SER A 29 -31.43 -1.49 -0.77
C SER A 29 -30.01 -0.91 -0.94
N THR A 30 -29.80 -0.20 -2.05
CA THR A 30 -28.72 0.78 -2.20
C THR A 30 -29.05 2.02 -1.36
N VAL A 31 -29.29 1.84 -0.07
CA VAL A 31 -29.35 2.96 0.86
C VAL A 31 -27.93 3.23 1.28
N GLY A 32 -27.19 3.98 0.46
CA GLY A 32 -26.01 4.69 0.90
C GLY A 32 -26.42 5.64 2.03
N SER A 33 -25.48 5.98 2.88
CA SER A 33 -25.72 7.04 3.82
C SER A 33 -25.92 8.34 3.02
N GLU A 34 -27.11 8.95 3.03
CA GLU A 34 -27.32 10.28 2.45
C GLU A 34 -26.39 11.34 3.07
N LYS A 35 -25.71 10.99 4.15
CA LYS A 35 -24.81 11.83 4.95
C LYS A 35 -23.40 11.94 4.39
N VAL A 36 -22.96 11.01 3.55
CA VAL A 36 -21.59 10.99 3.01
C VAL A 36 -21.62 11.23 1.51
N LYS A 37 -21.04 12.34 1.08
CA LYS A 37 -20.87 12.71 -0.33
C LYS A 37 -19.41 12.67 -0.77
N HIS A 38 -18.51 12.81 0.20
CA HIS A 38 -17.07 12.82 -0.01
C HIS A 38 -16.40 11.84 0.95
N VAL A 39 -15.28 11.28 0.53
CA VAL A 39 -14.37 10.52 1.38
C VAL A 39 -12.99 11.16 1.28
N LEU A 40 -12.38 11.40 2.43
CA LEU A 40 -10.97 11.73 2.56
C LEU A 40 -10.24 10.53 3.16
N LEU A 41 -9.35 9.92 2.39
CA LEU A 41 -8.50 8.81 2.80
C LEU A 41 -7.06 9.31 2.99
N LEU A 42 -6.56 9.31 4.21
CA LEU A 42 -5.18 9.66 4.53
C LEU A 42 -4.43 8.41 4.99
N SER A 43 -3.28 8.16 4.39
CA SER A 43 -2.32 7.15 4.83
C SER A 43 -1.11 7.87 5.42
N ILE A 44 -0.67 7.45 6.59
CA ILE A 44 0.53 7.98 7.26
C ILE A 44 1.48 6.80 7.40
N ASP A 45 2.45 6.68 6.50
CA ASP A 45 3.40 5.57 6.53
C ASP A 45 4.15 5.54 7.86
N GLY A 46 4.28 4.35 8.44
CA GLY A 46 4.87 4.13 9.75
C GLY A 46 3.89 4.24 10.93
N MET A 47 2.86 5.06 10.85
CA MET A 47 2.02 5.43 12.00
C MET A 47 1.35 4.23 12.67
N HIS A 48 1.88 3.80 13.80
CA HIS A 48 1.32 2.71 14.60
C HIS A 48 0.07 3.15 15.39
N ALA A 49 -0.72 2.17 15.81
CA ALA A 49 -1.82 2.42 16.74
C ALA A 49 -1.33 2.98 18.09
N VAL A 50 -0.14 2.57 18.55
CA VAL A 50 0.50 3.06 19.78
C VAL A 50 0.96 4.51 19.66
N ASP A 51 1.43 4.95 18.47
CA ASP A 51 1.84 6.34 18.25
C ASP A 51 0.65 7.27 18.36
N PHE A 52 -0.46 6.89 17.73
CA PHE A 52 -1.70 7.64 17.89
C PHE A 52 -2.17 7.67 19.34
N TYR A 53 -2.09 6.55 20.06
CA TYR A 53 -2.47 6.53 21.48
C TYR A 53 -1.59 7.47 22.29
N ASN A 54 -0.27 7.37 22.15
CA ASN A 54 0.70 8.18 22.87
C ASN A 54 0.57 9.67 22.54
N CYS A 55 0.41 10.01 21.26
CA CYS A 55 0.30 11.42 20.87
C CYS A 55 -1.03 12.05 21.31
N ALA A 56 -2.12 11.28 21.30
CA ALA A 56 -3.44 11.79 21.70
C ALA A 56 -3.62 11.94 23.22
N HIS A 57 -2.90 11.15 24.02
CA HIS A 57 -3.04 11.14 25.48
C HIS A 57 -1.83 11.70 26.23
N GLY A 58 -0.68 11.84 25.57
CA GLY A 58 0.61 12.16 26.17
C GLY A 58 1.32 10.93 26.72
N ILE A 59 2.64 10.97 26.68
CA ILE A 59 3.53 9.97 27.28
C ILE A 59 4.65 10.68 28.04
N ALA A 60 4.99 10.20 29.23
CA ALA A 60 6.07 10.75 30.01
C ALA A 60 7.40 10.71 29.24
N GLY A 61 8.07 11.84 29.11
CA GLY A 61 9.33 11.97 28.36
C GLY A 61 9.18 12.62 26.97
N ALA A 62 7.95 12.76 26.45
CA ALA A 62 7.67 13.56 25.26
C ALA A 62 6.71 14.73 25.61
N ASN A 63 6.91 15.89 25.04
CA ASN A 63 6.09 17.10 25.21
C ASN A 63 5.67 17.38 26.66
N ASP A 64 6.61 17.24 27.62
CA ASP A 64 6.35 17.34 29.07
C ASP A 64 5.22 16.42 29.57
N GLY A 65 4.95 15.31 28.89
CA GLY A 65 3.88 14.36 29.19
C GLY A 65 2.49 14.79 28.68
N ASN A 66 2.40 15.89 27.95
CA ASN A 66 1.15 16.38 27.37
C ASN A 66 0.87 15.76 25.98
N PRO A 67 -0.40 15.71 25.54
CA PRO A 67 -0.75 15.38 24.16
C PRO A 67 -0.02 16.26 23.14
N TYR A 68 0.38 15.67 22.01
CA TYR A 68 1.12 16.37 20.95
C TYR A 68 0.53 16.17 19.54
N CYS A 69 -0.64 15.53 19.41
CA CYS A 69 -1.41 15.51 18.15
C CYS A 69 -2.88 15.94 18.37
N PRO A 70 -3.11 17.25 18.66
CA PRO A 70 -4.42 17.75 19.04
C PRO A 70 -5.47 17.65 17.92
N ASN A 71 -5.08 17.69 16.63
CA ASN A 71 -6.00 17.60 15.51
C ASN A 71 -6.50 16.15 15.33
N LEU A 72 -5.63 15.17 15.41
CA LEU A 72 -5.99 13.74 15.40
C LEU A 72 -6.86 13.39 16.61
N ALA A 73 -6.50 13.85 17.81
CA ALA A 73 -7.29 13.66 19.02
C ALA A 73 -8.69 14.29 18.89
N LYS A 74 -8.80 15.47 18.24
CA LYS A 74 -10.08 16.09 17.97
C LYS A 74 -10.94 15.30 16.99
N LEU A 75 -10.36 14.73 15.94
CA LEU A 75 -11.06 13.84 15.01
C LEU A 75 -11.57 12.57 15.72
N ALA A 76 -10.78 12.03 16.66
CA ALA A 76 -11.20 10.88 17.46
C ALA A 76 -12.39 11.20 18.36
N SER A 77 -12.59 12.48 18.76
CA SER A 77 -13.75 12.87 19.57
C SER A 77 -15.10 12.77 18.83
N THR A 78 -15.07 12.64 17.51
CA THR A 78 -16.22 12.33 16.63
C THR A 78 -15.87 11.14 15.73
N GLY A 79 -15.21 10.14 16.26
CA GLY A 79 -14.67 9.06 15.46
C GLY A 79 -14.62 7.72 16.17
N ILE A 80 -14.31 6.71 15.39
CA ILE A 80 -14.14 5.33 15.84
C ILE A 80 -12.66 4.96 15.63
N ASN A 81 -11.98 4.65 16.73
CA ASN A 81 -10.58 4.25 16.74
C ASN A 81 -10.45 2.73 16.87
N TYR A 82 -9.75 2.09 15.95
CA TYR A 82 -9.52 0.65 15.89
C TYR A 82 -8.08 0.35 16.35
N VAL A 83 -7.91 0.05 17.62
CA VAL A 83 -6.58 -0.11 18.24
C VAL A 83 -5.88 -1.42 17.86
N ALA A 84 -6.60 -2.39 17.31
CA ALA A 84 -6.08 -3.67 16.83
C ALA A 84 -6.18 -3.77 15.30
N ALA A 85 -6.01 -2.65 14.59
CA ALA A 85 -5.98 -2.67 13.13
C ALA A 85 -4.65 -3.25 12.62
N SER A 86 -4.75 -4.13 11.63
CA SER A 86 -3.59 -4.78 10.98
C SER A 86 -3.55 -4.42 9.50
N SER A 87 -2.36 -3.99 9.04
CA SER A 87 -2.05 -3.82 7.63
C SER A 87 -1.99 -5.17 6.88
N SER A 88 -1.62 -5.13 5.59
CA SER A 88 -1.33 -6.33 4.80
C SER A 88 -0.14 -7.12 5.35
N LYS A 89 0.02 -8.33 4.88
CA LYS A 89 1.21 -9.18 5.09
C LYS A 89 1.65 -9.71 3.73
N PRO A 90 2.84 -9.35 3.25
CA PRO A 90 3.84 -8.41 3.82
C PRO A 90 3.27 -7.02 4.13
N SER A 91 3.83 -6.36 5.16
CA SER A 91 3.44 -5.02 5.59
C SER A 91 4.31 -3.97 4.89
N ASP A 92 4.13 -3.89 3.60
CA ASP A 92 4.89 -3.02 2.70
C ASP A 92 3.98 -2.05 1.96
N SER A 93 4.54 -1.00 1.39
CA SER A 93 3.82 0.12 0.78
C SER A 93 2.85 -0.31 -0.31
N ALA A 94 3.27 -1.13 -1.31
CA ALA A 94 2.38 -1.51 -2.39
C ALA A 94 1.27 -2.47 -1.96
N PRO A 95 1.52 -3.61 -1.27
CA PRO A 95 0.45 -4.47 -0.79
C PRO A 95 -0.43 -3.77 0.24
N GLY A 96 0.12 -2.88 1.08
CA GLY A 96 -0.63 -2.06 2.03
C GLY A 96 -1.59 -1.10 1.34
N LEU A 97 -1.11 -0.35 0.35
CA LEU A 97 -1.97 0.51 -0.48
C LEU A 97 -3.05 -0.29 -1.18
N MET A 98 -2.70 -1.46 -1.75
CA MET A 98 -3.69 -2.32 -2.40
C MET A 98 -4.74 -2.84 -1.42
N ALA A 99 -4.37 -3.17 -0.20
CA ALA A 99 -5.34 -3.53 0.84
C ALA A 99 -6.36 -2.41 1.08
N LEU A 100 -5.89 -1.16 1.21
CA LEU A 100 -6.72 0.03 1.43
C LEU A 100 -7.67 0.33 0.28
N VAL A 101 -7.25 0.13 -0.97
CA VAL A 101 -8.03 0.59 -2.14
C VAL A 101 -8.76 -0.53 -2.87
N THR A 102 -8.49 -1.80 -2.58
CA THR A 102 -9.18 -2.95 -3.21
C THR A 102 -10.01 -3.77 -2.25
N GLY A 103 -9.66 -3.74 -0.96
CA GLY A 103 -10.21 -4.62 0.06
C GLY A 103 -9.73 -6.07 -0.03
N GLY A 104 -8.63 -6.34 -0.75
CA GLY A 104 -8.05 -7.66 -0.95
C GLY A 104 -6.63 -7.79 -0.42
N SER A 105 -6.24 -9.05 -0.20
CA SER A 105 -4.88 -9.44 0.16
C SER A 105 -3.98 -9.57 -1.08
N PRO A 106 -2.65 -9.76 -0.91
CA PRO A 106 -1.72 -10.06 -2.01
C PRO A 106 -2.16 -11.21 -2.91
N LYS A 107 -2.86 -12.20 -2.36
CA LYS A 107 -3.43 -13.33 -3.11
C LYS A 107 -4.40 -12.88 -4.21
N SER A 108 -5.29 -11.95 -3.90
CA SER A 108 -6.28 -11.43 -4.86
C SER A 108 -5.69 -10.35 -5.76
N THR A 109 -4.89 -9.44 -5.20
CA THR A 109 -4.35 -8.30 -5.93
C THR A 109 -3.20 -8.68 -6.85
N GLY A 110 -2.43 -9.72 -6.49
CA GLY A 110 -1.19 -10.12 -7.16
C GLY A 110 0.00 -9.21 -6.87
N ILE A 111 -0.12 -8.34 -5.86
CA ILE A 111 0.93 -7.42 -5.41
C ILE A 111 1.46 -7.94 -4.06
N TYR A 112 2.67 -8.44 -4.06
CA TYR A 112 3.30 -9.05 -2.88
C TYR A 112 4.26 -8.10 -2.19
N TYR A 113 4.88 -7.20 -2.96
CA TYR A 113 5.86 -6.22 -2.50
C TYR A 113 6.02 -5.12 -3.54
N ASP A 114 6.68 -4.00 -3.21
CA ASP A 114 7.04 -2.96 -4.18
C ASP A 114 7.93 -3.53 -5.28
N VAL A 115 8.89 -4.36 -4.91
CA VAL A 115 9.71 -5.15 -5.81
C VAL A 115 9.36 -6.63 -5.66
N ALA A 116 8.90 -7.27 -6.74
CA ALA A 116 8.45 -8.66 -6.73
C ALA A 116 8.88 -9.38 -8.02
N PHE A 117 8.60 -10.68 -8.14
CA PHE A 117 8.95 -11.46 -9.32
C PHE A 117 7.71 -12.04 -9.99
N ASP A 118 7.60 -11.89 -11.32
CA ASP A 118 6.53 -12.48 -12.12
C ASP A 118 7.11 -13.44 -13.18
N ARG A 119 6.74 -14.71 -13.07
CA ARG A 119 7.21 -15.78 -13.96
C ARG A 119 6.63 -15.72 -15.36
N THR A 120 5.63 -14.84 -15.61
CA THR A 120 4.95 -14.73 -16.91
C THR A 120 5.40 -13.53 -17.73
N LEU A 121 6.30 -12.73 -17.18
CA LEU A 121 6.82 -11.54 -17.84
C LEU A 121 8.28 -11.72 -18.24
N ASP A 122 8.73 -10.93 -19.18
CA ASP A 122 10.13 -10.71 -19.53
C ASP A 122 10.57 -9.32 -19.06
N GLY A 123 11.88 -9.14 -18.89
CA GLY A 123 12.47 -7.89 -18.41
C GLY A 123 12.23 -6.67 -19.29
N PRO A 124 12.61 -5.49 -18.84
CA PRO A 124 12.42 -4.22 -19.53
C PRO A 124 13.24 -4.13 -20.83
N GLU A 125 12.89 -3.19 -21.69
CA GLU A 125 13.66 -2.90 -22.92
C GLU A 125 14.97 -2.18 -22.62
N THR A 126 14.97 -1.31 -21.62
CA THR A 126 16.14 -0.57 -21.12
C THR A 126 16.32 -0.84 -19.63
N THR A 127 17.55 -0.73 -19.15
CA THR A 127 17.85 -0.85 -17.71
C THR A 127 17.05 0.20 -16.93
N THR A 128 16.46 -0.22 -15.81
CA THR A 128 15.69 0.67 -14.91
C THR A 128 16.62 1.57 -14.08
N GLY A 129 16.05 2.56 -13.41
CA GLY A 129 16.80 3.44 -12.50
C GLY A 129 17.35 2.70 -11.28
N THR A 130 16.64 1.69 -10.82
CA THR A 130 17.06 0.80 -9.72
C THR A 130 18.06 -0.27 -10.16
N GLY A 131 18.36 -0.35 -11.46
CA GLY A 131 19.40 -1.22 -12.00
C GLY A 131 18.93 -2.58 -12.51
N LEU A 132 17.62 -2.84 -12.61
CA LEU A 132 17.13 -4.01 -13.30
C LEU A 132 17.55 -3.98 -14.76
N ALA A 133 18.36 -4.96 -15.17
CA ALA A 133 18.98 -4.98 -16.49
C ALA A 133 17.96 -5.15 -17.61
N ALA A 134 18.24 -4.48 -18.73
CA ALA A 134 17.52 -4.73 -19.99
C ALA A 134 17.61 -6.21 -20.38
N ALA A 135 16.50 -6.79 -20.81
CA ALA A 135 16.44 -8.19 -21.23
C ALA A 135 15.74 -8.31 -22.59
N PRO A 136 16.00 -9.37 -23.38
CA PRO A 136 15.23 -9.63 -24.58
C PRO A 136 13.80 -10.02 -24.24
N CYS A 137 12.85 -9.70 -25.11
CA CYS A 137 11.49 -10.28 -25.10
C CYS A 137 11.16 -10.76 -26.51
N THR A 138 10.68 -11.98 -26.62
CA THR A 138 10.26 -12.56 -27.90
C THR A 138 8.74 -12.72 -27.89
N PRO A 139 8.01 -12.07 -28.82
CA PRO A 139 6.57 -12.18 -28.89
C PRO A 139 6.09 -13.64 -28.95
N PHE A 140 5.13 -13.97 -28.10
CA PHE A 140 4.48 -15.29 -28.00
C PHE A 140 5.41 -16.45 -27.60
N ALA A 141 6.63 -16.17 -27.15
CA ALA A 141 7.53 -17.17 -26.58
C ALA A 141 7.15 -17.48 -25.11
N ILE A 142 7.77 -18.52 -24.59
CA ILE A 142 7.68 -18.84 -23.16
C ILE A 142 8.46 -17.77 -22.38
N PRO A 143 7.83 -17.10 -21.41
CA PRO A 143 8.51 -16.08 -20.61
C PRO A 143 9.64 -16.65 -19.77
N THR A 144 10.63 -15.82 -19.51
CA THR A 144 11.79 -16.17 -18.66
C THR A 144 11.56 -15.88 -17.19
N GLY A 145 10.56 -15.07 -16.89
CA GLY A 145 10.35 -14.46 -15.59
C GLY A 145 11.23 -13.20 -15.43
N THR A 146 10.74 -12.25 -14.68
CA THR A 146 11.49 -11.03 -14.36
C THR A 146 11.05 -10.42 -13.04
N THR A 147 11.94 -9.67 -12.42
CA THR A 147 11.59 -8.74 -11.35
C THR A 147 10.64 -7.67 -11.89
N THR A 148 9.64 -7.33 -11.11
CA THR A 148 8.71 -6.22 -11.37
C THR A 148 9.02 -5.11 -10.39
N ASP A 149 9.22 -3.92 -10.90
CA ASP A 149 9.60 -2.74 -10.15
C ASP A 149 8.39 -1.80 -10.10
N ASN A 150 7.83 -1.60 -8.93
CA ASN A 150 6.72 -0.68 -8.66
C ASN A 150 7.18 0.50 -7.79
N ASP A 151 8.42 0.88 -7.89
CA ASP A 151 9.09 1.95 -7.19
C ASP A 151 9.65 2.98 -8.20
N GLN A 152 10.66 3.76 -7.83
CA GLN A 152 11.25 4.84 -8.65
C GLN A 152 11.93 4.36 -9.95
N GLY A 153 12.30 3.09 -10.04
CA GLY A 153 13.09 2.55 -11.15
C GLY A 153 12.49 2.72 -12.54
N ILE A 154 11.20 2.97 -12.65
CA ILE A 154 10.45 3.08 -13.91
C ILE A 154 10.21 4.51 -14.39
N ASP A 155 10.71 5.51 -13.71
CA ASP A 155 10.57 6.91 -14.14
C ASP A 155 11.32 7.20 -15.43
N ILE A 156 10.84 8.18 -16.20
CA ILE A 156 11.42 8.58 -17.49
C ILE A 156 12.89 9.00 -17.33
N ASP A 157 13.18 9.75 -16.29
CA ASP A 157 14.55 10.16 -15.94
C ASP A 157 14.79 9.92 -14.45
N ASP A 158 15.42 8.80 -14.15
CA ASP A 158 15.79 8.38 -12.82
C ASP A 158 16.81 9.30 -12.13
N THR A 159 17.55 10.12 -12.90
CA THR A 159 18.46 11.12 -12.33
C THR A 159 17.72 12.31 -11.73
N LYS A 160 16.46 12.53 -12.09
CA LYS A 160 15.60 13.61 -11.59
C LYS A 160 14.30 13.12 -10.96
N LEU A 161 13.96 11.87 -11.19
CA LEU A 161 12.89 11.09 -10.56
C LEU A 161 11.48 11.71 -10.59
N ASN A 162 11.22 12.64 -11.51
CA ASN A 162 9.93 13.30 -11.67
C ASN A 162 9.60 13.59 -13.14
N GLY A 163 9.93 12.63 -14.01
CA GLY A 163 9.78 12.77 -15.45
C GLY A 163 10.92 13.50 -16.15
N GLY A 164 11.93 13.91 -15.46
CA GLY A 164 13.31 14.28 -15.68
C GLY A 164 13.79 14.94 -16.94
N ALA A 165 12.98 15.12 -17.98
CA ALA A 165 13.40 15.90 -19.13
C ALA A 165 13.77 17.35 -18.73
N PRO A 166 14.68 18.02 -19.44
CA PRO A 166 15.02 19.40 -19.13
C PRO A 166 13.77 20.28 -19.03
N GLY A 167 13.55 20.91 -17.87
CA GLY A 167 12.39 21.73 -17.59
C GLY A 167 11.25 21.03 -16.85
N HIS A 168 11.29 19.73 -16.65
CA HIS A 168 10.37 19.04 -15.75
C HIS A 168 10.68 19.42 -14.30
N ALA A 169 9.61 19.66 -13.55
CA ALA A 169 9.67 19.97 -12.13
C ALA A 169 9.04 18.84 -11.32
N LEU A 170 9.24 18.84 -10.01
CA LEU A 170 8.60 17.89 -9.09
C LEU A 170 7.06 17.90 -9.20
N THR A 171 6.50 19.00 -9.71
CA THR A 171 5.06 19.15 -9.97
C THR A 171 4.53 18.29 -11.13
N ASP A 172 5.41 17.67 -11.92
CA ASP A 172 5.02 16.86 -13.08
C ASP A 172 4.75 15.37 -12.72
N GLY A 173 4.83 15.01 -11.44
CA GLY A 173 4.61 13.66 -10.92
C GLY A 173 3.23 13.09 -11.27
N THR A 174 3.10 12.49 -12.44
CA THR A 174 1.89 11.86 -12.96
C THR A 174 2.20 10.50 -13.58
N ALA A 175 1.17 9.74 -13.92
CA ALA A 175 1.35 8.48 -14.65
C ALA A 175 2.10 8.65 -16.00
N ALA A 176 2.12 9.86 -16.56
CA ALA A 176 2.88 10.18 -17.78
C ALA A 176 4.40 10.21 -17.57
N SER A 177 4.87 10.24 -16.32
CA SER A 177 6.29 10.15 -15.98
C SER A 177 6.86 8.73 -16.11
N ILE A 178 6.01 7.71 -16.28
CA ILE A 178 6.45 6.32 -16.44
C ILE A 178 7.06 6.11 -17.83
N ASP A 179 8.29 5.57 -17.87
CA ASP A 179 8.94 5.16 -19.13
C ASP A 179 8.49 3.74 -19.50
N PRO A 180 7.72 3.55 -20.58
CA PRO A 180 7.28 2.23 -21.00
C PRO A 180 8.44 1.28 -21.35
N LYS A 181 9.65 1.77 -21.62
CA LYS A 181 10.82 0.94 -21.90
C LYS A 181 11.46 0.35 -20.65
N LYS A 182 11.18 0.95 -19.49
CA LYS A 182 11.62 0.47 -18.17
C LYS A 182 10.63 -0.52 -17.53
N LEU A 183 9.47 -0.73 -18.16
CA LEU A 183 8.46 -1.67 -17.66
C LEU A 183 8.74 -3.11 -18.08
N SER A 184 8.39 -4.05 -17.22
CA SER A 184 8.31 -5.47 -17.57
C SER A 184 7.39 -5.68 -18.76
N ARG A 185 7.70 -6.66 -19.63
CA ARG A 185 6.99 -6.89 -20.88
C ARG A 185 6.26 -8.22 -20.88
N ASN A 186 5.08 -8.25 -21.49
CA ASN A 186 4.27 -9.45 -21.59
C ASN A 186 4.46 -10.14 -22.96
N PRO A 187 5.17 -11.29 -23.04
CA PRO A 187 5.33 -12.03 -24.29
C PRO A 187 4.00 -12.45 -24.91
N ALA A 188 3.02 -12.88 -24.09
CA ALA A 188 1.69 -13.29 -24.57
C ALA A 188 0.90 -12.14 -25.23
N ALA A 189 1.24 -10.89 -24.90
CA ALA A 189 0.70 -9.68 -25.51
C ALA A 189 1.65 -9.06 -26.55
N GLY A 190 2.52 -9.86 -27.18
CA GLY A 190 3.44 -9.38 -28.19
C GLY A 190 4.57 -8.51 -27.66
N CYS A 191 4.98 -8.71 -26.41
CA CYS A 191 5.97 -7.92 -25.68
C CYS A 191 5.50 -6.48 -25.37
N ALA A 192 4.21 -6.26 -25.22
CA ALA A 192 3.70 -4.98 -24.74
C ALA A 192 4.16 -4.71 -23.30
N PRO A 193 4.52 -3.45 -22.95
CA PRO A 193 4.86 -3.08 -21.59
C PRO A 193 3.65 -3.25 -20.67
N VAL A 194 3.90 -3.70 -19.43
CA VAL A 194 2.87 -3.88 -18.41
C VAL A 194 2.89 -2.69 -17.47
N TYR A 195 1.95 -1.78 -17.65
CA TYR A 195 1.81 -0.61 -16.80
C TYR A 195 1.32 -1.00 -15.39
N PRO A 196 1.65 -0.25 -14.34
CA PRO A 196 1.28 -0.56 -12.95
C PRO A 196 -0.21 -0.85 -12.77
N TRP A 197 -1.10 -0.07 -13.39
CA TRP A 197 -2.55 -0.29 -13.35
C TRP A 197 -3.04 -1.54 -14.09
N ASN A 198 -2.22 -2.13 -14.96
CA ASN A 198 -2.49 -3.41 -15.64
C ASN A 198 -1.77 -4.57 -14.94
N PHE A 199 -0.83 -4.28 -14.05
CA PHE A 199 -0.19 -5.29 -13.24
C PHE A 199 -1.11 -5.76 -12.10
N ILE A 200 -1.92 -4.88 -11.52
CA ILE A 200 -2.94 -5.25 -10.53
C ILE A 200 -4.03 -6.14 -11.14
N ARG A 201 -4.47 -7.16 -10.41
CA ARG A 201 -5.48 -8.15 -10.87
C ARG A 201 -6.92 -7.77 -10.57
N THR A 202 -7.14 -6.81 -9.67
CA THR A 202 -8.46 -6.44 -9.14
C THR A 202 -8.75 -4.97 -9.44
N ASN A 203 -10.03 -4.61 -9.46
CA ASN A 203 -10.42 -3.21 -9.50
C ASN A 203 -10.26 -2.55 -8.13
N THR A 204 -10.33 -1.24 -8.10
CA THR A 204 -10.11 -0.40 -6.92
C THR A 204 -11.35 0.43 -6.60
N ILE A 205 -11.38 1.03 -5.40
CA ILE A 205 -12.40 2.02 -5.02
C ILE A 205 -12.48 3.15 -6.04
N PHE A 206 -11.34 3.62 -6.56
CA PHE A 206 -11.30 4.68 -7.56
C PHE A 206 -12.02 4.26 -8.84
N GLY A 207 -11.71 3.07 -9.38
CA GLY A 207 -12.40 2.54 -10.55
C GLY A 207 -13.92 2.37 -10.35
N VAL A 208 -14.33 1.89 -9.15
CA VAL A 208 -15.77 1.70 -8.83
C VAL A 208 -16.48 3.05 -8.70
N ILE A 209 -15.89 4.03 -8.03
CA ILE A 209 -16.48 5.36 -7.82
C ILE A 209 -16.51 6.15 -9.14
N HIS A 210 -15.43 6.11 -9.92
CA HIS A 210 -15.37 6.75 -11.25
C HIS A 210 -16.44 6.18 -12.20
N ALA A 211 -16.59 4.87 -12.24
CA ALA A 211 -17.62 4.21 -13.06
C ALA A 211 -19.05 4.58 -12.63
N ALA A 212 -19.24 4.98 -11.38
CA ALA A 212 -20.51 5.51 -10.86
C ALA A 212 -20.69 7.02 -11.12
N GLY A 213 -19.73 7.68 -11.78
CA GLY A 213 -19.77 9.11 -12.13
C GLY A 213 -19.19 10.04 -11.07
N GLY A 214 -18.53 9.49 -10.02
CA GLY A 214 -17.81 10.28 -9.03
C GLY A 214 -16.45 10.74 -9.56
N TYR A 215 -16.07 11.98 -9.29
CA TYR A 215 -14.72 12.49 -9.55
C TYR A 215 -13.74 11.94 -8.52
N THR A 216 -12.57 11.49 -8.96
CA THR A 216 -11.61 10.76 -8.12
C THR A 216 -10.23 11.38 -8.19
N ALA A 217 -9.56 11.49 -7.03
CA ALA A 217 -8.22 12.05 -6.93
C ALA A 217 -7.36 11.29 -5.92
N TRP A 218 -6.08 11.11 -6.25
CA TRP A 218 -5.11 10.46 -5.35
C TRP A 218 -3.72 11.08 -5.48
N ILE A 219 -3.05 11.23 -4.34
CA ILE A 219 -1.70 11.80 -4.23
C ILE A 219 -0.81 10.79 -3.48
N ASP A 220 0.34 10.44 -4.08
CA ASP A 220 1.25 9.46 -3.49
C ASP A 220 2.74 9.85 -3.69
N LYS A 221 3.65 8.91 -3.46
CA LYS A 221 5.11 9.13 -3.45
C LYS A 221 5.84 8.65 -4.72
N HIS A 222 5.25 7.75 -5.49
CA HIS A 222 5.83 7.21 -6.71
C HIS A 222 4.82 7.27 -7.87
N PRO A 223 5.22 7.68 -9.09
CA PRO A 223 4.36 7.60 -10.28
C PRO A 223 3.80 6.19 -10.53
N SER A 224 4.54 5.14 -10.17
CA SER A 224 4.13 3.74 -10.26
C SER A 224 2.87 3.42 -9.44
N TYR A 225 2.59 4.16 -8.38
CA TYR A 225 1.37 3.98 -7.59
C TYR A 225 0.10 4.46 -8.31
N ALA A 226 0.22 4.91 -9.57
CA ALA A 226 -0.91 4.98 -10.50
C ALA A 226 -1.65 3.64 -10.66
N MET A 227 -1.10 2.54 -10.10
CA MET A 227 -1.79 1.25 -9.99
C MET A 227 -3.15 1.37 -9.30
N VAL A 228 -3.36 2.36 -8.42
CA VAL A 228 -4.65 2.60 -7.76
C VAL A 228 -5.76 2.98 -8.72
N ALA A 229 -5.45 3.44 -9.95
CA ALA A 229 -6.44 3.66 -11.00
C ALA A 229 -7.16 2.37 -11.42
N GLY A 230 -6.60 1.21 -11.07
CA GLY A 230 -7.14 -0.11 -11.42
C GLY A 230 -6.93 -0.48 -12.88
N PRO A 231 -7.33 -1.69 -13.29
CA PRO A 231 -7.13 -2.20 -14.64
C PRO A 231 -7.62 -1.23 -15.72
N GLY A 232 -6.75 -0.95 -16.68
CA GLY A 232 -7.01 0.01 -17.75
C GLY A 232 -6.63 1.46 -17.43
N GLY A 233 -6.25 1.78 -16.19
CA GLY A 233 -5.71 3.10 -15.82
C GLY A 233 -6.72 4.25 -15.83
N THR A 234 -8.03 3.97 -15.81
CA THR A 234 -9.09 4.98 -15.99
C THR A 234 -9.81 5.38 -14.71
N GLY A 235 -9.45 4.80 -13.58
CA GLY A 235 -10.15 5.03 -12.32
C GLY A 235 -9.83 6.37 -11.63
N LEU A 236 -8.85 7.13 -12.12
CA LEU A 236 -8.45 8.42 -11.54
C LEU A 236 -8.69 9.56 -12.52
N ASP A 237 -9.33 10.63 -12.04
CA ASP A 237 -9.50 11.89 -12.76
C ASP A 237 -8.35 12.85 -12.52
N ASP A 238 -7.74 12.81 -11.33
CA ASP A 238 -6.52 13.51 -10.99
C ASP A 238 -5.55 12.61 -10.21
N TYR A 239 -4.30 12.59 -10.64
CA TYR A 239 -3.24 11.81 -10.01
C TYR A 239 -1.97 12.65 -9.92
N TYR A 240 -1.41 12.72 -8.71
CA TYR A 240 -0.17 13.43 -8.46
C TYR A 240 0.71 12.63 -7.49
N ALA A 241 1.84 12.17 -7.98
CA ALA A 241 2.82 11.43 -7.19
C ALA A 241 4.23 11.85 -7.62
N PRO A 242 4.70 13.01 -7.14
CA PRO A 242 6.07 13.43 -7.37
C PRO A 242 7.00 12.44 -6.71
N GLU A 243 8.05 12.00 -7.44
CA GLU A 243 8.95 10.97 -6.95
C GLU A 243 9.72 11.43 -5.70
N VAL A 244 9.58 10.65 -4.62
CA VAL A 244 10.21 10.94 -3.33
C VAL A 244 11.73 10.83 -3.37
N ASP A 245 12.27 9.97 -4.23
CA ASP A 245 13.71 9.81 -4.45
C ASP A 245 14.26 10.79 -5.48
N SER A 246 13.49 11.83 -5.79
CA SER A 246 13.89 12.91 -6.67
C SER A 246 15.15 13.63 -6.14
N ASN A 247 16.04 14.01 -7.03
CA ASN A 247 17.18 14.88 -6.74
C ASN A 247 16.88 16.39 -6.91
N VAL A 248 15.61 16.78 -6.95
CA VAL A 248 15.18 18.18 -6.81
C VAL A 248 15.51 18.66 -5.40
N VAL A 249 16.12 19.84 -5.29
CA VAL A 249 16.68 20.35 -4.02
C VAL A 249 15.92 21.55 -3.46
N ALA A 250 14.85 22.00 -4.11
CA ALA A 250 14.07 23.14 -3.68
C ALA A 250 12.63 23.06 -4.19
N LEU A 251 11.69 23.55 -3.38
CA LEU A 251 10.28 23.63 -3.71
C LEU A 251 9.78 25.11 -3.57
N PRO A 252 10.10 25.97 -4.55
CA PRO A 252 9.73 27.39 -4.48
C PRO A 252 8.22 27.58 -4.35
N GLY A 253 7.81 28.37 -3.36
CA GLY A 253 6.40 28.66 -3.08
C GLY A 253 5.73 27.69 -2.12
N ILE A 254 6.34 26.55 -1.82
CA ILE A 254 5.85 25.59 -0.82
C ILE A 254 6.35 26.02 0.57
N LYS A 255 5.49 25.82 1.57
CA LYS A 255 5.79 25.97 2.99
C LYS A 255 5.17 24.82 3.76
N THR A 256 5.86 24.37 4.79
CA THR A 256 5.27 23.43 5.75
C THR A 256 4.09 24.08 6.47
N SER A 257 3.24 23.27 7.10
CA SER A 257 2.12 23.77 7.92
C SER A 257 2.59 24.62 9.13
N GLN A 258 3.84 24.45 9.57
CA GLN A 258 4.49 25.32 10.56
C GLN A 258 5.01 26.64 9.95
N GLY A 259 4.89 26.84 8.64
CA GLY A 259 5.30 28.04 7.92
C GLY A 259 6.77 28.08 7.48
N VAL A 260 7.52 26.98 7.61
CA VAL A 260 8.91 26.87 7.14
C VAL A 260 8.92 26.89 5.61
N SER A 261 9.80 27.70 5.02
CA SER A 261 9.93 27.80 3.56
C SER A 261 10.72 26.63 3.01
N CYS A 262 10.18 25.96 2.00
CA CYS A 262 10.80 24.84 1.31
C CYS A 262 11.61 25.26 0.06
N ALA A 263 11.93 26.55 -0.07
CA ALA A 263 12.62 27.07 -1.25
C ALA A 263 14.10 26.66 -1.33
N THR A 264 14.73 26.19 -0.25
CA THR A 264 16.17 25.88 -0.17
C THR A 264 16.50 24.91 0.97
N VAL A 265 15.68 23.92 1.24
CA VAL A 265 15.89 23.03 2.41
C VAL A 265 16.83 21.88 2.08
N ARG A 266 16.74 21.27 0.91
CA ARG A 266 17.43 20.02 0.62
C ARG A 266 18.91 20.23 0.31
N ASP A 267 19.76 19.47 1.00
CA ASP A 267 21.17 19.33 0.62
C ASP A 267 21.28 18.49 -0.67
N ALA A 268 21.96 19.01 -1.69
CA ALA A 268 22.18 18.31 -2.95
C ALA A 268 23.01 17.00 -2.81
N THR A 269 23.61 16.76 -1.64
CA THR A 269 24.32 15.52 -1.33
C THR A 269 23.40 14.41 -0.81
N VAL A 270 22.18 14.75 -0.43
CA VAL A 270 21.17 13.80 0.04
C VAL A 270 20.46 13.17 -1.18
N SER A 271 20.37 11.84 -1.20
CA SER A 271 19.87 11.09 -2.37
C SER A 271 18.34 11.13 -2.53
N SER A 272 17.60 11.34 -1.45
CA SER A 272 16.14 11.24 -1.40
C SER A 272 15.58 12.23 -0.38
N TRP A 273 14.32 12.63 -0.57
CA TRP A 273 13.58 13.42 0.42
C TRP A 273 13.35 12.63 1.72
N ASN A 274 13.30 11.30 1.64
CA ASN A 274 13.19 10.42 2.80
C ASN A 274 14.46 10.35 3.67
N ALA A 275 15.58 10.91 3.23
CA ALA A 275 16.85 10.79 3.95
C ALA A 275 17.08 11.93 4.97
N SER A 276 16.15 12.87 5.09
CA SER A 276 16.26 14.02 6.00
C SER A 276 14.91 14.35 6.63
N PHE A 277 14.91 14.63 7.91
CA PHE A 277 13.72 15.01 8.68
C PHE A 277 13.13 16.35 8.21
N GLU A 278 13.95 17.34 7.93
CA GLU A 278 13.49 18.65 7.44
C GLU A 278 12.95 18.56 6.00
N ASP A 279 13.64 17.81 5.14
CA ASP A 279 13.29 17.68 3.74
C ASP A 279 11.96 16.94 3.55
N ILE A 280 11.71 15.89 4.32
CA ILE A 280 10.47 15.11 4.18
C ILE A 280 9.23 15.90 4.57
N GLN A 281 9.33 16.82 5.53
CA GLN A 281 8.22 17.72 5.87
C GLN A 281 7.89 18.65 4.70
N CYS A 282 8.88 19.11 3.97
CA CYS A 282 8.68 19.92 2.76
C CYS A 282 8.08 19.10 1.60
N TYR A 283 8.48 17.85 1.47
CA TYR A 283 7.90 16.96 0.49
C TYR A 283 6.42 16.66 0.82
N ASP A 284 6.08 16.39 2.08
CA ASP A 284 4.69 16.25 2.50
C ASP A 284 3.89 17.54 2.29
N ALA A 285 4.46 18.72 2.57
CA ALA A 285 3.81 20.00 2.33
C ALA A 285 3.47 20.24 0.85
N LEU A 286 4.30 19.79 -0.09
CA LEU A 286 4.00 19.84 -1.53
C LEU A 286 2.73 19.03 -1.86
N ARG A 287 2.58 17.85 -1.27
CA ARG A 287 1.42 16.98 -1.49
C ARG A 287 0.18 17.47 -0.77
N VAL A 288 0.34 18.07 0.42
CA VAL A 288 -0.75 18.77 1.12
C VAL A 288 -1.28 19.93 0.28
N ASP A 289 -0.42 20.75 -0.33
CA ASP A 289 -0.83 21.84 -1.23
C ASP A 289 -1.67 21.32 -2.42
N ALA A 290 -1.30 20.17 -2.99
CA ALA A 290 -2.08 19.53 -4.03
C ALA A 290 -3.47 19.08 -3.52
N LEU A 291 -3.55 18.44 -2.35
CA LEU A 291 -4.82 18.03 -1.74
C LEU A 291 -5.72 19.21 -1.39
N LEU A 292 -5.17 20.31 -0.88
CA LEU A 292 -5.93 21.54 -0.61
C LEU A 292 -6.54 22.12 -1.89
N LYS A 293 -5.85 22.02 -3.03
CA LYS A 293 -6.41 22.39 -4.34
C LYS A 293 -7.56 21.48 -4.75
N GLU A 294 -7.46 20.17 -4.53
CA GLU A 294 -8.53 19.21 -4.83
C GLU A 294 -9.78 19.48 -3.97
N ILE A 295 -9.60 19.72 -2.68
CA ILE A 295 -10.69 20.15 -1.77
C ILE A 295 -11.37 21.42 -2.31
N ALA A 296 -10.59 22.37 -2.81
CA ALA A 296 -11.12 23.60 -3.40
C ALA A 296 -11.86 23.40 -4.74
N GLY A 297 -11.85 22.19 -5.32
CA GLY A 297 -12.46 21.88 -6.63
C GLY A 297 -11.53 22.23 -7.79
N LYS A 298 -10.25 22.04 -7.60
CA LYS A 298 -9.20 22.20 -8.61
C LYS A 298 -8.40 20.91 -8.74
N ARG A 299 -7.71 20.72 -9.84
CA ARG A 299 -6.65 19.71 -9.97
C ARG A 299 -5.41 20.12 -9.19
N HIS A 300 -4.50 19.17 -8.94
CA HIS A 300 -3.19 19.45 -8.35
C HIS A 300 -2.44 20.58 -9.10
N THR A 301 -2.62 20.70 -10.41
CA THR A 301 -2.06 21.77 -11.25
C THR A 301 -2.66 23.15 -10.99
N GLY A 302 -3.76 23.26 -10.22
CA GLY A 302 -4.53 24.47 -9.99
C GLY A 302 -5.60 24.77 -11.04
N SER A 303 -5.72 23.95 -12.11
CA SER A 303 -6.79 24.07 -13.10
C SER A 303 -8.16 23.72 -12.50
N GLN A 304 -9.25 24.32 -13.04
CA GLN A 304 -10.60 24.08 -12.52
C GLN A 304 -11.03 22.63 -12.69
N ALA A 305 -11.65 22.08 -11.65
CA ALA A 305 -12.26 20.76 -11.60
C ALA A 305 -13.50 20.81 -10.70
N VAL A 306 -13.92 19.67 -10.19
CA VAL A 306 -14.95 19.54 -9.16
C VAL A 306 -14.32 18.92 -7.90
N THR A 307 -14.90 19.17 -6.75
CA THR A 307 -14.44 18.51 -5.51
C THR A 307 -14.67 16.99 -5.64
N PRO A 308 -13.65 16.17 -5.41
CA PRO A 308 -13.75 14.72 -5.61
C PRO A 308 -14.75 14.04 -4.68
N ALA A 309 -15.41 12.98 -5.17
CA ALA A 309 -16.17 12.06 -4.33
C ALA A 309 -15.24 11.23 -3.43
N ILE A 310 -14.04 10.94 -3.92
CA ILE A 310 -12.93 10.40 -3.11
C ILE A 310 -11.65 11.14 -3.45
N MET A 311 -10.95 11.56 -2.41
CA MET A 311 -9.64 12.20 -2.46
C MET A 311 -8.79 11.69 -1.31
N GLY A 312 -7.50 11.79 -1.45
CA GLY A 312 -6.60 11.42 -0.37
C GLY A 312 -5.14 11.50 -0.76
N MET A 313 -4.31 11.27 0.25
CA MET A 313 -2.87 11.27 0.08
C MET A 313 -2.17 10.34 1.07
N ASN A 314 -0.91 10.11 0.78
CA ASN A 314 0.02 9.43 1.66
C ASN A 314 0.98 10.47 2.30
N PHE A 315 1.25 10.37 3.59
CA PHE A 315 2.31 11.09 4.31
C PHE A 315 3.53 10.18 4.49
N GLN A 316 4.73 10.76 4.40
CA GLN A 316 6.00 10.04 4.56
C GLN A 316 6.77 10.44 5.83
N ALA A 317 6.50 11.60 6.38
CA ALA A 317 7.29 12.18 7.45
C ALA A 317 7.40 11.25 8.69
N VAL A 318 6.31 10.59 9.11
CA VAL A 318 6.35 9.71 10.29
C VAL A 318 7.29 8.52 10.05
N TYR A 319 7.21 7.84 8.90
CA TYR A 319 8.12 6.73 8.61
C TYR A 319 9.59 7.18 8.52
N THR A 320 9.86 8.34 7.92
CA THR A 320 11.21 8.94 7.95
C THR A 320 11.66 9.20 9.40
N GLY A 321 10.75 9.76 10.22
CA GLY A 321 10.99 9.96 11.66
C GLY A 321 11.26 8.67 12.43
N GLU A 322 10.71 7.53 12.00
CA GLU A 322 10.93 6.23 12.64
C GLU A 322 12.22 5.56 12.20
N SER A 323 12.53 5.61 10.91
CA SER A 323 13.51 4.71 10.30
C SER A 323 14.89 5.33 10.08
N VAL A 324 14.99 6.65 10.03
CA VAL A 324 16.22 7.32 9.60
C VAL A 324 17.14 7.68 10.77
N SER A 325 18.44 7.49 10.53
CA SER A 325 19.53 8.11 11.30
C SER A 325 20.22 9.15 10.41
N GLU A 326 19.90 10.44 10.65
CA GLU A 326 20.43 11.55 9.84
C GLU A 326 21.76 12.04 10.37
N PRO A 327 22.88 11.92 9.62
CA PRO A 327 24.20 12.32 10.06
C PRO A 327 24.28 13.80 10.42
N GLY A 328 24.69 14.09 11.64
CA GLY A 328 24.84 15.48 12.14
C GLY A 328 23.56 16.11 12.68
N VAL A 329 22.42 15.43 12.56
CA VAL A 329 21.13 15.86 13.11
C VAL A 329 20.75 14.97 14.29
N GLY A 330 20.39 13.71 14.07
CA GLY A 330 19.98 12.80 15.12
C GLY A 330 19.48 11.46 14.61
N ASN A 331 19.02 10.63 15.53
CA ASN A 331 18.34 9.39 15.23
C ASN A 331 16.84 9.58 15.42
N GLY A 332 16.08 9.14 14.44
CA GLY A 332 14.65 8.93 14.58
C GLY A 332 14.30 7.79 15.54
N GLY A 333 13.18 7.14 15.30
CA GLY A 333 12.74 5.97 16.03
C GLY A 333 12.27 6.26 17.44
N TYR A 334 12.30 5.21 18.26
CA TYR A 334 11.83 5.25 19.63
C TYR A 334 12.98 5.19 20.63
N GLN A 335 12.75 5.76 21.82
CA GLN A 335 13.73 5.72 22.93
C GLN A 335 13.62 4.43 23.75
N ASN A 336 12.48 3.72 23.68
CA ASN A 336 12.22 2.49 24.42
C ASN A 336 11.02 1.71 23.87
N ALA A 337 10.82 0.51 24.39
CA ALA A 337 9.72 -0.39 24.00
C ALA A 337 8.30 0.09 24.35
N ALA A 338 8.13 1.25 25.01
CA ALA A 338 6.83 1.87 25.23
C ALA A 338 6.45 2.85 24.10
N ALA A 339 7.19 2.83 23.00
CA ALA A 339 7.06 3.75 21.88
C ALA A 339 7.17 5.23 22.31
N LEU A 340 8.12 5.54 23.22
CA LEU A 340 8.48 6.92 23.50
C LEU A 340 9.25 7.46 22.30
N PRO A 341 8.73 8.44 21.55
CA PRO A 341 9.38 8.92 20.34
C PRO A 341 10.73 9.62 20.65
N SER A 342 11.68 9.55 19.72
CA SER A 342 12.81 10.47 19.68
C SER A 342 12.34 11.91 19.48
N ALA A 343 13.24 12.88 19.55
CA ALA A 343 12.90 14.28 19.28
C ALA A 343 12.51 14.47 17.80
N GLU A 344 13.16 13.77 16.91
CA GLU A 344 12.96 13.79 15.48
C GLU A 344 11.60 13.16 15.12
N LEU A 345 11.30 11.95 15.60
CA LEU A 345 9.98 11.32 15.37
C LEU A 345 8.84 12.15 15.96
N LEU A 346 9.04 12.74 17.14
CA LEU A 346 8.04 13.63 17.73
C LEU A 346 7.70 14.80 16.79
N GLN A 347 8.71 15.46 16.21
CA GLN A 347 8.50 16.56 15.28
C GLN A 347 7.77 16.13 14.01
N GLU A 348 8.05 14.93 13.51
CA GLU A 348 7.38 14.40 12.32
C GLU A 348 5.90 14.11 12.58
N ILE A 349 5.56 13.53 13.74
CA ILE A 349 4.16 13.31 14.15
C ILE A 349 3.44 14.67 14.31
N GLU A 350 4.06 15.64 14.96
CA GLU A 350 3.49 16.99 15.13
C GLU A 350 3.28 17.69 13.77
N SER A 351 4.23 17.57 12.84
CA SER A 351 4.13 18.15 11.49
C SER A 351 2.94 17.59 10.72
N VAL A 352 2.76 16.26 10.77
CA VAL A 352 1.63 15.59 10.13
C VAL A 352 0.31 15.99 10.79
N ASP A 353 0.25 16.05 12.13
CA ASP A 353 -0.96 16.47 12.85
C ASP A 353 -1.40 17.89 12.48
N ILE A 354 -0.45 18.83 12.38
CA ILE A 354 -0.74 20.21 11.97
C ILE A 354 -1.26 20.24 10.53
N SER A 355 -0.64 19.48 9.63
CA SER A 355 -1.08 19.34 8.24
C SER A 355 -2.50 18.78 8.12
N ILE A 356 -2.85 17.80 8.94
CA ILE A 356 -4.23 17.27 9.04
C ILE A 356 -5.19 18.35 9.54
N GLY A 357 -4.75 19.19 10.48
CA GLY A 357 -5.51 20.35 10.93
C GLY A 357 -5.85 21.31 9.78
N ASP A 358 -4.88 21.63 8.92
CA ASP A 358 -5.08 22.49 7.75
C ASP A 358 -6.04 21.85 6.74
N ILE A 359 -5.91 20.55 6.48
CA ILE A 359 -6.83 19.80 5.60
C ILE A 359 -8.27 19.83 6.14
N VAL A 360 -8.45 19.60 7.44
CA VAL A 360 -9.78 19.66 8.09
C VAL A 360 -10.37 21.07 8.02
N ASN A 361 -9.54 22.10 8.22
CA ASN A 361 -9.97 23.48 8.08
C ASN A 361 -10.39 23.79 6.64
N ALA A 362 -9.67 23.33 5.64
CA ALA A 362 -10.04 23.47 4.22
C ALA A 362 -11.40 22.81 3.89
N LEU A 363 -11.69 21.62 4.45
CA LEU A 363 -13.01 20.99 4.31
C LEU A 363 -14.12 21.85 4.93
N LYS A 364 -13.87 22.46 6.09
CA LYS A 364 -14.83 23.36 6.75
C LYS A 364 -15.04 24.66 5.96
N ASP A 365 -13.97 25.26 5.50
CA ASP A 365 -14.02 26.50 4.71
C ASP A 365 -14.73 26.27 3.36
N LYS A 366 -14.57 25.09 2.78
CA LYS A 366 -15.31 24.65 1.58
C LYS A 366 -16.78 24.33 1.88
N GLY A 367 -17.14 24.10 3.16
CA GLY A 367 -18.50 23.75 3.58
C GLY A 367 -18.88 22.29 3.29
N ILE A 368 -17.90 21.38 3.21
CA ILE A 368 -18.13 19.94 2.94
C ILE A 368 -17.70 19.04 4.10
N TYR A 369 -17.22 19.59 5.21
CA TYR A 369 -16.77 18.79 6.36
C TYR A 369 -17.85 17.84 6.88
N ASP A 370 -19.10 18.32 6.97
CA ASP A 370 -20.23 17.55 7.49
C ASP A 370 -20.71 16.45 6.52
N ASP A 371 -20.30 16.52 5.27
CA ASP A 371 -20.59 15.53 4.22
C ASP A 371 -19.38 14.63 3.89
N THR A 372 -18.27 14.77 4.63
CA THR A 372 -17.01 14.05 4.36
C THR A 372 -16.73 12.98 5.43
N LEU A 373 -16.63 11.72 5.01
CA LEU A 373 -16.08 10.65 5.85
C LEU A 373 -14.55 10.71 5.79
N ILE A 374 -13.92 10.95 6.93
CA ILE A 374 -12.46 11.02 7.06
C ILE A 374 -11.95 9.68 7.59
N ILE A 375 -11.05 9.04 6.86
CA ILE A 375 -10.38 7.80 7.24
C ILE A 375 -8.88 8.07 7.28
N ILE A 376 -8.26 7.81 8.43
CA ILE A 376 -6.81 7.98 8.65
C ILE A 376 -6.25 6.63 9.08
N THR A 377 -5.26 6.14 8.35
CA THR A 377 -4.63 4.85 8.58
C THR A 377 -3.18 4.87 8.13
N ALA A 378 -2.53 3.71 8.04
CA ALA A 378 -1.21 3.55 7.43
C ALA A 378 -1.20 2.35 6.48
N LYS A 379 -0.33 2.36 5.48
CA LYS A 379 -0.07 1.23 4.59
C LYS A 379 0.70 0.13 5.33
N HIS A 380 1.62 0.53 6.19
CA HIS A 380 2.48 -0.32 7.01
C HIS A 380 2.88 0.40 8.30
N GLY A 381 3.39 -0.33 9.28
CA GLY A 381 4.10 0.20 10.43
C GLY A 381 5.61 0.27 10.17
N GLY A 382 6.40 0.16 11.21
CA GLY A 382 7.87 0.09 11.15
C GLY A 382 8.40 -0.71 12.35
N SER A 383 9.45 -1.49 12.14
CA SER A 383 10.01 -2.41 13.13
C SER A 383 11.52 -2.20 13.27
N PRO A 384 12.08 -2.27 14.50
CA PRO A 384 11.39 -2.49 15.76
C PRO A 384 10.98 -1.20 16.48
N ILE A 385 9.90 -1.24 17.24
CA ILE A 385 9.55 -0.21 18.23
C ILE A 385 10.59 -0.21 19.39
N ASP A 386 11.03 -1.37 19.82
CA ASP A 386 12.10 -1.47 20.83
C ASP A 386 13.49 -1.34 20.18
N PRO A 387 14.16 -0.18 20.28
CA PRO A 387 15.43 0.06 19.59
C PRO A 387 16.55 -0.90 20.01
N THR A 388 16.41 -1.57 21.17
CA THR A 388 17.43 -2.54 21.64
C THR A 388 17.41 -3.84 20.84
N ARG A 389 16.41 -4.05 19.97
CA ARG A 389 16.26 -5.24 19.15
C ARG A 389 16.76 -5.08 17.72
N TYR A 390 17.09 -3.87 17.30
CA TYR A 390 17.50 -3.61 15.93
C TYR A 390 18.82 -4.30 15.58
N VAL A 391 18.79 -5.11 14.54
CA VAL A 391 19.95 -5.81 13.97
C VAL A 391 19.87 -5.74 12.45
N ALA A 392 20.71 -4.92 11.82
CA ALA A 392 20.86 -4.90 10.37
C ALA A 392 21.76 -6.08 9.94
N ASP A 393 21.19 -7.06 9.27
CA ASP A 393 21.93 -8.22 8.72
C ASP A 393 21.90 -8.20 7.19
N GLY A 394 22.73 -7.38 6.60
CA GLY A 394 22.84 -7.29 5.15
C GLY A 394 23.81 -8.30 4.52
N THR A 395 24.44 -9.17 5.30
CA THR A 395 25.44 -10.12 4.78
C THR A 395 25.02 -11.57 4.83
N ASN A 396 24.24 -11.95 5.83
CA ASN A 396 23.71 -13.30 6.00
C ASN A 396 22.20 -13.28 5.82
N THR A 397 21.73 -12.98 4.61
CA THR A 397 20.31 -12.93 4.31
C THR A 397 19.82 -14.27 3.73
N PRO A 398 18.52 -14.57 3.79
CA PRO A 398 17.98 -15.75 3.12
C PRO A 398 18.34 -15.81 1.62
N ALA A 399 18.32 -14.67 0.93
CA ALA A 399 18.68 -14.60 -0.49
C ALA A 399 20.17 -14.91 -0.72
N THR A 400 21.06 -14.37 0.10
CA THR A 400 22.51 -14.67 -0.01
C THR A 400 22.82 -16.13 0.22
N LEU A 401 22.12 -16.80 1.14
CA LEU A 401 22.26 -18.23 1.40
C LEU A 401 21.75 -19.09 0.23
N LEU A 402 20.67 -18.71 -0.41
CA LEU A 402 20.12 -19.43 -1.56
C LEU A 402 20.92 -19.19 -2.84
N GLY A 403 21.58 -18.04 -2.97
CA GLY A 403 22.48 -17.70 -4.06
C GLY A 403 21.85 -17.95 -5.44
N THR A 404 22.48 -18.75 -6.29
CA THR A 404 22.01 -19.02 -7.66
C THR A 404 20.70 -19.80 -7.76
N ARG A 405 20.08 -20.20 -6.65
CA ARG A 405 18.77 -20.86 -6.64
C ARG A 405 17.61 -19.88 -6.88
N ILE A 406 17.83 -18.59 -6.66
CA ILE A 406 16.87 -17.53 -6.95
C ILE A 406 17.24 -16.80 -8.24
N PRO A 407 16.28 -16.16 -8.92
CA PRO A 407 16.52 -15.51 -10.22
C PRO A 407 17.53 -14.36 -10.18
N TYR A 408 17.65 -13.72 -9.04
CA TYR A 408 18.64 -12.68 -8.76
C TYR A 408 19.44 -13.12 -7.55
N SER A 409 20.66 -13.51 -7.81
CA SER A 409 21.61 -14.00 -6.79
C SER A 409 22.34 -12.86 -6.08
N GLU A 410 22.00 -11.61 -6.40
CA GLU A 410 22.70 -10.45 -5.89
C GLU A 410 21.99 -9.92 -4.64
N SER A 411 22.77 -9.68 -3.61
CA SER A 411 22.30 -9.06 -2.38
C SER A 411 21.65 -7.70 -2.67
N PRO A 412 20.60 -7.30 -1.95
CA PRO A 412 20.04 -5.95 -2.02
C PRO A 412 21.07 -4.84 -1.82
N LEU A 413 22.21 -5.16 -1.27
CA LEU A 413 23.36 -4.25 -1.09
C LEU A 413 24.22 -4.08 -2.34
N ASN A 414 23.90 -4.74 -3.44
CA ASN A 414 24.63 -4.53 -4.67
C ASN A 414 24.16 -3.22 -5.30
N SER A 415 25.06 -2.24 -5.36
CA SER A 415 24.84 -0.91 -5.89
C SER A 415 24.50 -0.84 -7.40
N THR A 416 24.35 -1.96 -8.07
CA THR A 416 24.20 -2.07 -9.53
C THR A 416 22.96 -2.81 -10.00
N GLY A 417 22.10 -3.31 -9.11
CA GLY A 417 20.91 -4.06 -9.49
C GLY A 417 19.84 -4.09 -8.41
N ILE A 418 18.61 -4.35 -8.80
CA ILE A 418 17.56 -4.75 -7.88
C ILE A 418 17.98 -6.09 -7.29
N GLY A 419 18.18 -6.10 -5.99
CA GLY A 419 18.43 -7.31 -5.21
C GLY A 419 17.18 -8.17 -5.00
N ALA A 420 17.30 -9.12 -4.11
CA ALA A 420 16.15 -9.87 -3.61
C ALA A 420 15.22 -8.95 -2.80
N THR A 421 13.95 -9.32 -2.73
CA THR A 421 12.94 -8.63 -1.91
C THR A 421 13.18 -8.97 -0.44
N GLU A 422 13.95 -8.15 0.24
CA GLU A 422 14.44 -8.38 1.60
C GLU A 422 14.53 -7.07 2.40
N ASP A 423 13.66 -6.94 3.42
CA ASP A 423 13.68 -5.91 4.45
C ASP A 423 13.39 -6.59 5.81
N ASP A 424 12.28 -6.30 6.50
CA ASP A 424 11.82 -7.07 7.67
C ASP A 424 11.14 -8.39 7.28
N VAL A 425 11.35 -8.81 6.07
CA VAL A 425 10.88 -10.07 5.46
C VAL A 425 11.81 -10.43 4.31
N SER A 426 11.89 -11.71 3.97
CA SER A 426 12.47 -12.14 2.69
C SER A 426 11.42 -12.87 1.90
N VAL A 427 11.08 -12.35 0.72
CA VAL A 427 10.07 -12.92 -0.19
C VAL A 427 10.80 -13.55 -1.37
N LEU A 428 10.75 -14.88 -1.50
CA LEU A 428 11.67 -15.63 -2.34
C LEU A 428 10.93 -16.41 -3.44
N TRP A 429 11.36 -16.20 -4.66
CA TRP A 429 10.98 -16.98 -5.85
C TRP A 429 12.18 -17.82 -6.28
N LEU A 430 11.96 -19.11 -6.50
CA LEU A 430 13.02 -20.01 -6.92
C LEU A 430 13.10 -20.09 -8.44
N ASN A 431 14.31 -20.33 -8.93
CA ASN A 431 14.55 -20.64 -10.34
C ASN A 431 13.83 -21.92 -10.77
N LYS A 432 13.51 -22.00 -12.05
CA LYS A 432 12.81 -23.15 -12.62
C LYS A 432 13.62 -24.43 -12.41
N GLY A 433 13.00 -25.40 -11.76
CA GLY A 433 13.61 -26.70 -11.46
C GLY A 433 14.27 -26.79 -10.09
N GLU A 434 14.36 -25.71 -9.34
CA GLU A 434 14.84 -25.73 -7.95
C GLU A 434 13.83 -26.41 -7.01
N SER A 435 14.36 -26.97 -5.93
CA SER A 435 13.58 -27.70 -4.92
C SER A 435 13.28 -26.82 -3.72
N VAL A 436 12.00 -26.50 -3.49
CA VAL A 436 11.56 -25.76 -2.30
C VAL A 436 12.02 -26.45 -0.99
N PRO A 437 11.84 -27.78 -0.79
CA PRO A 437 12.34 -28.43 0.42
C PRO A 437 13.85 -28.28 0.63
N SER A 438 14.65 -28.38 -0.45
CA SER A 438 16.10 -28.20 -0.33
C SER A 438 16.50 -26.76 0.01
N ALA A 439 15.77 -25.77 -0.51
CA ALA A 439 15.99 -24.36 -0.15
C ALA A 439 15.63 -24.11 1.32
N VAL A 440 14.51 -24.67 1.78
CA VAL A 440 14.10 -24.56 3.20
C VAL A 440 15.12 -25.21 4.12
N GLU A 441 15.66 -26.39 3.78
CA GLU A 441 16.69 -27.05 4.57
C GLU A 441 17.95 -26.18 4.73
N ILE A 442 18.37 -25.47 3.68
CA ILE A 442 19.50 -24.53 3.76
C ILE A 442 19.18 -23.40 4.74
N LEU A 443 18.00 -22.82 4.69
CA LEU A 443 17.58 -21.73 5.58
C LEU A 443 17.51 -22.21 7.02
N GLU A 444 16.92 -23.38 7.29
CA GLU A 444 16.84 -23.97 8.63
C GLU A 444 18.22 -24.28 9.23
N GLN A 445 19.16 -24.78 8.43
CA GLN A 445 20.54 -25.04 8.89
C GLN A 445 21.29 -23.76 9.27
N ASN A 446 20.88 -22.61 8.77
CA ASN A 446 21.48 -21.31 9.04
C ASN A 446 20.58 -20.39 9.88
N ALA A 447 19.55 -20.92 10.53
CA ALA A 447 18.51 -20.16 11.22
C ALA A 447 19.04 -19.11 12.20
N THR A 448 20.07 -19.44 12.96
CA THR A 448 20.71 -18.50 13.91
C THR A 448 21.46 -17.38 13.20
N ALA A 449 22.12 -17.70 12.09
CA ALA A 449 22.93 -16.72 11.35
C ALA A 449 22.09 -15.66 10.66
N ILE A 450 20.89 -16.03 10.20
CA ILE A 450 19.94 -15.12 9.52
C ILE A 450 18.86 -14.59 10.46
N GLY A 451 18.99 -14.76 11.77
CA GLY A 451 17.97 -14.30 12.72
C GLY A 451 16.57 -14.81 12.41
N LEU A 452 16.43 -16.06 11.92
CA LEU A 452 15.21 -16.63 11.41
C LEU A 452 14.11 -16.71 12.48
N GLY A 453 12.94 -16.15 12.18
CA GLY A 453 11.73 -16.27 12.99
C GLY A 453 10.83 -17.40 12.48
N GLN A 454 10.31 -17.29 11.26
CA GLN A 454 9.42 -18.30 10.67
C GLN A 454 9.62 -18.44 9.15
N ILE A 455 9.43 -19.66 8.63
CA ILE A 455 9.40 -19.95 7.20
C ILE A 455 7.98 -20.35 6.79
N TYR A 456 7.42 -19.67 5.80
CA TYR A 456 6.18 -20.03 5.13
C TYR A 456 6.51 -20.66 3.78
N TYR A 457 6.10 -21.90 3.57
CA TYR A 457 6.24 -22.60 2.29
C TYR A 457 5.19 -23.70 2.16
N GLY A 458 4.97 -24.21 0.94
CA GLY A 458 4.03 -25.30 0.67
C GLY A 458 2.65 -25.02 1.28
N PRO A 459 2.10 -25.93 2.13
CA PRO A 459 0.75 -25.75 2.69
C PRO A 459 0.57 -24.50 3.54
N THR A 460 1.57 -24.09 4.32
CA THR A 460 1.47 -22.90 5.18
C THR A 460 1.43 -21.61 4.36
N LEU A 461 2.19 -21.55 3.27
CA LEU A 461 2.11 -20.44 2.33
C LEU A 461 0.77 -20.46 1.57
N ALA A 462 0.34 -21.63 1.11
CA ALA A 462 -0.86 -21.79 0.29
C ALA A 462 -2.15 -21.37 1.00
N LEU A 463 -2.22 -21.50 2.32
CA LEU A 463 -3.37 -21.06 3.11
C LEU A 463 -3.65 -19.55 2.91
N ASN A 464 -2.60 -18.74 2.90
CA ASN A 464 -2.71 -17.28 2.88
C ASN A 464 -2.56 -16.69 1.47
N TYR A 465 -1.67 -17.27 0.64
CA TYR A 465 -1.23 -16.65 -0.61
C TYR A 465 -1.51 -17.47 -1.87
N GLY A 466 -1.90 -18.74 -1.72
CA GLY A 466 -2.05 -19.67 -2.85
C GLY A 466 -0.77 -20.45 -3.11
N VAL A 467 -0.78 -21.21 -4.20
CA VAL A 467 0.35 -22.08 -4.58
C VAL A 467 1.15 -21.41 -5.69
N GLY A 468 2.34 -20.94 -5.35
CA GLY A 468 3.28 -20.34 -6.30
C GLY A 468 4.03 -21.38 -7.14
N GLY A 469 4.57 -20.97 -8.27
CA GLY A 469 5.50 -21.79 -9.04
C GLY A 469 5.42 -21.64 -10.56
N TRP A 470 6.20 -22.49 -11.23
CA TRP A 470 6.38 -22.50 -12.68
C TRP A 470 5.44 -23.46 -13.42
N GLN A 471 4.66 -24.28 -12.70
CA GLN A 471 3.82 -25.32 -13.33
C GLN A 471 2.43 -24.78 -13.69
N PRO A 472 1.77 -25.32 -14.71
CA PRO A 472 0.39 -25.01 -15.01
C PRO A 472 -0.52 -25.20 -13.78
N GLY A 473 -1.34 -24.19 -13.49
CA GLY A 473 -2.24 -24.18 -12.33
C GLY A 473 -1.64 -23.63 -11.04
N GLN A 474 -0.35 -23.31 -11.03
CA GLN A 474 0.29 -22.52 -9.97
C GLN A 474 0.20 -21.03 -10.30
N ASP A 475 0.22 -20.20 -9.28
CA ASP A 475 0.25 -18.75 -9.46
C ASP A 475 1.69 -18.27 -9.78
N PRO A 476 1.92 -17.62 -10.92
CA PRO A 476 3.25 -17.20 -11.31
C PRO A 476 3.84 -16.08 -10.44
N ARG A 477 3.01 -15.34 -9.71
CA ARG A 477 3.46 -14.23 -8.84
C ARG A 477 3.61 -14.63 -7.40
N THR A 478 2.89 -15.66 -6.94
CA THR A 478 3.05 -16.14 -5.57
C THR A 478 4.48 -16.62 -5.34
N PRO A 479 5.17 -16.16 -4.27
CA PRO A 479 6.49 -16.62 -3.92
C PRO A 479 6.49 -18.12 -3.59
N ASP A 480 7.66 -18.76 -3.62
CA ASP A 480 7.83 -20.15 -3.19
C ASP A 480 8.06 -20.26 -1.69
N ILE A 481 8.72 -19.26 -1.11
CA ILE A 481 9.08 -19.19 0.30
C ILE A 481 8.93 -17.74 0.77
N ILE A 482 8.40 -17.56 1.98
CA ILE A 482 8.49 -16.29 2.72
C ILE A 482 9.19 -16.59 4.04
N VAL A 483 10.22 -15.81 4.35
CA VAL A 483 10.96 -15.89 5.62
C VAL A 483 10.68 -14.62 6.40
N THR A 484 10.20 -14.76 7.63
CA THR A 484 10.13 -13.64 8.56
C THR A 484 11.28 -13.77 9.57
N PRO A 485 12.03 -12.71 9.84
CA PRO A 485 13.05 -12.72 10.86
C PRO A 485 12.45 -12.66 12.27
N ASN A 486 13.29 -12.76 13.28
CA ASN A 486 12.95 -12.34 14.64
C ASN A 486 12.73 -10.82 14.66
N VAL A 487 11.81 -10.35 15.50
CA VAL A 487 11.48 -8.91 15.61
C VAL A 487 12.74 -8.08 15.83
N GLY A 488 12.92 -7.09 14.97
CA GLY A 488 14.06 -6.17 14.98
C GLY A 488 15.26 -6.60 14.14
N VAL A 489 15.24 -7.80 13.57
CA VAL A 489 16.23 -8.20 12.55
C VAL A 489 15.70 -7.76 11.19
N THR A 490 16.48 -6.95 10.49
CA THR A 490 16.21 -6.55 9.10
C THR A 490 17.30 -7.10 8.19
N TYR A 491 16.92 -7.56 7.02
CA TYR A 491 17.84 -8.06 5.99
C TYR A 491 18.40 -6.93 5.12
N SER A 492 17.97 -5.72 5.34
CA SER A 492 18.58 -4.51 4.79
C SER A 492 19.94 -4.26 5.46
N GLY A 493 20.97 -3.99 4.67
CA GLY A 493 22.30 -3.64 5.18
C GLY A 493 22.54 -2.14 5.31
N SER A 494 21.49 -1.34 5.37
CA SER A 494 21.59 0.12 5.49
C SER A 494 22.33 0.51 6.79
N THR A 495 23.20 1.50 6.69
CA THR A 495 23.90 2.10 7.84
C THR A 495 23.24 3.40 8.31
N THR A 496 22.22 3.87 7.60
CA THR A 496 21.47 5.09 7.90
C THR A 496 20.03 4.81 8.33
N MET A 497 19.62 3.54 8.37
CA MET A 497 18.33 3.11 8.89
C MET A 497 18.50 2.46 10.26
N ILE A 498 17.51 2.64 11.11
CA ILE A 498 17.41 2.08 12.47
C ILE A 498 16.10 1.34 12.71
N ALA A 499 15.24 1.30 11.72
CA ALA A 499 14.04 0.50 11.60
C ALA A 499 13.76 0.28 10.12
N ASP A 500 12.98 -0.74 9.80
CA ASP A 500 12.51 -1.02 8.45
C ASP A 500 11.04 -1.48 8.49
N HIS A 501 10.46 -1.84 7.35
CA HIS A 501 9.10 -2.37 7.25
C HIS A 501 9.06 -3.62 6.36
N GLY A 502 7.89 -4.11 6.04
CA GLY A 502 7.70 -5.27 5.15
C GLY A 502 7.43 -6.56 5.90
N GLY A 503 7.65 -6.57 7.21
CA GLY A 503 7.52 -7.75 8.05
C GLY A 503 6.10 -8.19 8.37
N PHE A 504 6.02 -9.19 9.25
CA PHE A 504 4.78 -9.78 9.73
C PHE A 504 4.59 -9.57 11.24
N ALA A 505 5.57 -8.99 11.90
CA ALA A 505 5.53 -8.73 13.32
C ALA A 505 4.41 -7.74 13.70
N HIS A 506 4.11 -7.67 14.98
CA HIS A 506 3.12 -6.70 15.47
C HIS A 506 3.57 -5.27 15.19
N ASP A 507 4.85 -4.98 15.33
CA ASP A 507 5.44 -3.68 15.06
C ASP A 507 5.27 -3.27 13.59
N ASP A 508 5.42 -4.21 12.64
CA ASP A 508 5.16 -3.94 11.21
C ASP A 508 3.69 -3.72 10.90
N THR A 509 2.78 -4.44 11.57
CA THR A 509 1.42 -4.60 11.09
C THR A 509 0.37 -3.86 11.89
N ASN A 510 0.60 -3.52 13.17
CA ASN A 510 -0.38 -2.82 13.99
C ASN A 510 -0.37 -1.32 13.74
N VAL A 511 -1.21 -0.89 12.83
CA VAL A 511 -1.26 0.49 12.33
C VAL A 511 -2.44 1.26 12.92
N MET A 512 -2.33 2.59 12.92
CA MET A 512 -3.44 3.47 13.21
C MET A 512 -4.60 3.23 12.23
N LEU A 513 -5.83 3.18 12.75
CA LEU A 513 -7.05 3.26 11.95
C LEU A 513 -8.12 4.06 12.70
N LEU A 514 -8.34 5.29 12.25
CA LEU A 514 -9.35 6.20 12.77
C LEU A 514 -10.35 6.55 11.67
N VAL A 515 -11.63 6.40 11.94
CA VAL A 515 -12.71 6.84 11.05
C VAL A 515 -13.51 7.93 11.76
N SER A 516 -13.59 9.12 11.18
CA SER A 516 -14.25 10.28 11.77
C SER A 516 -15.30 10.88 10.84
N HIS A 517 -16.43 11.25 11.40
CA HIS A 517 -17.50 11.99 10.75
C HIS A 517 -18.38 12.64 11.82
N PRO A 518 -18.92 13.86 11.64
CA PRO A 518 -19.75 14.52 12.65
C PRO A 518 -20.97 13.74 13.15
N CYS A 519 -21.45 12.77 12.36
CA CYS A 519 -22.55 11.89 12.77
C CYS A 519 -22.10 10.65 13.57
N LEU A 520 -20.80 10.43 13.74
CA LEU A 520 -20.28 9.32 14.54
C LEU A 520 -20.14 9.75 16.00
N SER A 521 -20.33 8.80 16.89
CA SER A 521 -20.03 8.93 18.30
C SER A 521 -18.68 8.29 18.61
N PRO A 522 -17.88 8.87 19.50
CA PRO A 522 -16.57 8.33 19.83
C PRO A 522 -16.67 6.91 20.35
N GLN A 523 -15.83 6.03 19.80
CA GLN A 523 -15.76 4.61 20.18
C GLN A 523 -14.33 4.10 19.99
N THR A 524 -13.87 3.27 20.91
CA THR A 524 -12.65 2.47 20.74
C THR A 524 -13.03 1.02 20.48
N VAL A 525 -12.51 0.45 19.40
CA VAL A 525 -12.74 -0.95 18.99
C VAL A 525 -11.46 -1.74 19.26
N PHE A 526 -11.59 -2.80 20.07
CA PHE A 526 -10.51 -3.70 20.46
C PHE A 526 -10.50 -5.00 19.65
N ALA A 527 -11.50 -5.21 18.81
CA ALA A 527 -11.56 -6.38 17.93
C ALA A 527 -10.49 -6.27 16.83
N GLU A 528 -9.94 -7.41 16.46
CA GLU A 528 -9.06 -7.51 15.31
C GLU A 528 -9.74 -6.95 14.06
N THR A 529 -9.07 -6.05 13.39
CA THR A 529 -9.58 -5.34 12.22
C THR A 529 -8.47 -5.31 11.16
N ALA A 530 -8.82 -5.52 9.91
CA ALA A 530 -7.85 -5.44 8.82
C ALA A 530 -8.06 -4.17 8.00
N THR A 531 -6.98 -3.57 7.54
CA THR A 531 -7.04 -2.38 6.66
C THR A 531 -7.75 -2.67 5.33
N THR A 532 -7.85 -3.93 4.91
CA THR A 532 -8.69 -4.35 3.78
C THR A 532 -10.17 -3.96 3.95
N GLN A 533 -10.66 -3.80 5.20
CA GLN A 533 -12.05 -3.41 5.46
C GLN A 533 -12.34 -1.93 5.12
N VAL A 534 -11.31 -1.13 4.86
CA VAL A 534 -11.44 0.28 4.47
C VAL A 534 -12.14 0.42 3.12
N ALA A 535 -11.69 -0.33 2.10
CA ALA A 535 -12.25 -0.23 0.74
C ALA A 535 -13.76 -0.50 0.67
N PRO A 536 -14.29 -1.64 1.18
CA PRO A 536 -15.74 -1.88 1.16
C PRO A 536 -16.53 -0.88 2.02
N THR A 537 -15.92 -0.33 3.07
CA THR A 537 -16.54 0.72 3.91
C THR A 537 -16.72 2.02 3.12
N ILE A 538 -15.68 2.46 2.39
CA ILE A 538 -15.73 3.63 1.52
C ILE A 538 -16.83 3.49 0.46
N VAL A 539 -16.81 2.39 -0.28
CA VAL A 539 -17.79 2.12 -1.35
C VAL A 539 -19.22 2.14 -0.80
N LYS A 540 -19.43 1.53 0.37
CA LYS A 540 -20.73 1.50 1.02
C LYS A 540 -21.16 2.86 1.55
N ALA A 541 -20.26 3.63 2.13
CA ALA A 541 -20.55 4.98 2.66
C ALA A 541 -21.03 5.92 1.53
N LEU A 542 -20.46 5.80 0.34
CA LEU A 542 -20.88 6.55 -0.87
C LEU A 542 -22.13 5.96 -1.56
N GLY A 543 -22.83 5.01 -0.95
CA GLY A 543 -24.05 4.43 -1.48
C GLY A 543 -23.87 3.40 -2.59
N LEU A 544 -22.65 2.94 -2.79
CA LEU A 544 -22.32 1.95 -3.80
C LEU A 544 -22.26 0.53 -3.20
N ASN A 545 -22.33 -0.48 -4.06
CA ASN A 545 -22.29 -1.87 -3.63
C ASN A 545 -20.83 -2.33 -3.37
N PRO A 546 -20.43 -2.72 -2.16
CA PRO A 546 -19.10 -3.24 -1.88
C PRO A 546 -18.68 -4.45 -2.73
N SER A 547 -19.65 -5.28 -3.15
CA SER A 547 -19.38 -6.42 -4.03
C SER A 547 -18.99 -6.02 -5.46
N ALA A 548 -19.02 -4.73 -5.80
CA ALA A 548 -18.41 -4.22 -7.04
C ALA A 548 -16.88 -4.29 -7.00
N LEU A 549 -16.29 -4.32 -5.81
CA LEU A 549 -14.87 -4.63 -5.62
C LEU A 549 -14.66 -6.13 -5.78
N THR A 550 -13.88 -6.51 -6.79
CA THR A 550 -13.68 -7.92 -7.14
C THR A 550 -12.94 -8.70 -6.05
N ALA A 551 -11.97 -8.05 -5.38
CA ALA A 551 -11.26 -8.65 -4.26
C ALA A 551 -12.18 -8.85 -3.05
N VAL A 552 -12.98 -7.85 -2.69
CA VAL A 552 -13.98 -7.96 -1.62
C VAL A 552 -14.95 -9.11 -1.87
N LYS A 553 -15.42 -9.26 -3.11
CA LYS A 553 -16.30 -10.37 -3.49
C LYS A 553 -15.59 -11.73 -3.39
N ALA A 554 -14.31 -11.80 -3.76
CA ALA A 554 -13.55 -13.05 -3.73
C ALA A 554 -13.17 -13.49 -2.30
N GLU A 555 -12.81 -12.55 -1.45
CA GLU A 555 -12.32 -12.84 -0.08
C GLU A 555 -13.42 -12.71 0.98
N GLY A 556 -14.57 -12.11 0.65
CA GLY A 556 -15.65 -11.90 1.61
C GLY A 556 -15.35 -10.79 2.62
N THR A 557 -14.48 -9.83 2.27
CA THR A 557 -14.04 -8.75 3.16
C THR A 557 -15.22 -7.92 3.66
N PRO A 558 -15.47 -7.84 4.99
CA PRO A 558 -16.59 -7.09 5.53
C PRO A 558 -16.29 -5.59 5.56
N VAL A 559 -17.33 -4.78 5.71
CA VAL A 559 -17.20 -3.37 6.07
C VAL A 559 -16.84 -3.22 7.55
N LEU A 560 -16.35 -2.05 7.94
CA LEU A 560 -16.19 -1.67 9.34
C LEU A 560 -17.60 -1.53 9.96
N ALA A 561 -17.99 -2.51 10.76
CA ALA A 561 -19.36 -2.69 11.22
C ALA A 561 -19.83 -1.52 12.11
N GLU A 562 -18.94 -0.99 12.94
CA GLU A 562 -19.21 0.10 13.88
C GLU A 562 -19.50 1.41 13.13
N VAL A 563 -18.75 1.69 12.08
CA VAL A 563 -18.98 2.84 11.19
C VAL A 563 -20.35 2.74 10.54
N TRP A 564 -20.64 1.58 9.93
CA TRP A 564 -21.91 1.39 9.23
C TRP A 564 -23.10 1.46 10.16
N SER A 565 -23.01 0.85 11.34
CA SER A 565 -24.10 0.86 12.33
C SER A 565 -24.51 2.25 12.80
N GLN A 566 -23.61 3.23 12.70
CA GLN A 566 -23.87 4.63 13.07
C GLN A 566 -24.27 5.49 11.87
N LEU A 567 -23.64 5.31 10.70
CA LEU A 567 -24.00 6.07 9.50
C LEU A 567 -25.39 5.72 8.95
N SER A 568 -25.85 4.49 9.15
CA SER A 568 -27.14 4.00 8.65
C SER A 568 -28.34 4.41 9.52
N ARG A 569 -28.13 5.08 10.64
CA ARG A 569 -29.18 5.64 11.52
C ARG A 569 -29.54 7.05 11.07
#